data_a2ec358019a1723a39a90c8d3f4a497f
#
_entry.id   a2ec358019a1723a39a90c8d3f4a497f
#
_cell.length_a   1.000
_cell.length_b   1.000
_cell.length_c   1.000
_cell.angle_alpha   90.00
_cell.angle_beta   90.00
_cell.angle_gamma   90.00
#
_symmetry.space_group_name_H-M   'P 1'
#
loop_
_entity.id
_entity.type
_entity.pdbx_description
1 polymer ?
#
loop_
_entity_poly.entity_id
_entity_poly.type
_entity_poly.pdbx_seq_one_letter_code
_entity_poly.pdbx_strand_id
1 'polypeptide(L)'
;MKQATALFFTGLLLIGLIPSATSQAGPSFSMSFEDNQLNLDVTSGANGTACTNLTISNDGQVDIVVDGNTTGGNLVISPNNFSVNVNTGESTSITMCVTAAIGSIHRTVQVKTIASGKDQDGNSAGNKEADITTVVDKYAGVSVSTESQYLEVCELSGNEIFSFTVNNDGNYYDTVSVSVPNAEDLESAGFTVTLNLVMLQIDSFLGQSVEATISTPVFDASSNNNYTITFQARTTLEGETISDNATVIYHILDCVSEDDEGVPSISFISSILAIAVISLRRRH
;
A
#
# COMPACT_ATOMS: atom_id res chain seq x y z
N MET A 1 -10.09 44.48 -100.22
CA MET A 1 -9.28 45.53 -99.66
C MET A 1 -9.10 45.26 -98.17
N LYS A 2 -7.91 45.30 -97.67
CA LYS A 2 -7.42 45.17 -96.29
C LYS A 2 -7.30 43.71 -95.81
N GLN A 3 -6.04 43.25 -95.95
CA GLN A 3 -5.46 42.07 -95.24
C GLN A 3 -5.33 42.40 -93.76
N ALA A 4 -5.73 41.48 -92.90
CA ALA A 4 -5.41 41.48 -91.51
C ALA A 4 -4.49 40.33 -91.25
N THR A 5 -3.25 40.66 -90.93
CA THR A 5 -2.15 39.79 -90.61
C THR A 5 -2.38 39.25 -89.21
N ALA A 6 -2.60 37.94 -89.08
CA ALA A 6 -2.67 37.25 -87.78
C ALA A 6 -1.24 36.93 -87.33
N LEU A 7 -0.78 37.61 -86.30
CA LEU A 7 0.46 37.28 -85.55
C LEU A 7 0.21 36.09 -84.64
N PHE A 8 0.76 34.94 -85.00
CA PHE A 8 0.79 33.79 -84.13
C PHE A 8 1.90 34.00 -83.11
N PHE A 9 1.50 34.34 -81.90
CA PHE A 9 2.41 34.30 -80.75
C PHE A 9 2.51 32.85 -80.29
N THR A 10 3.59 32.20 -80.69
CA THR A 10 4.02 30.93 -80.08
C THR A 10 4.63 31.21 -78.74
N GLY A 11 3.78 31.24 -77.72
CA GLY A 11 4.28 31.24 -76.32
C GLY A 11 4.86 29.90 -75.98
N LEU A 12 6.17 29.85 -75.98
CA LEU A 12 6.94 28.69 -75.48
C LEU A 12 6.70 28.61 -73.98
N LEU A 13 5.76 27.74 -73.55
CA LEU A 13 5.53 27.43 -72.13
C LEU A 13 6.70 26.60 -71.62
N LEU A 14 7.74 27.25 -71.11
CA LEU A 14 8.76 26.65 -70.28
C LEU A 14 8.11 26.24 -68.97
N ILE A 15 7.54 25.05 -68.94
CA ILE A 15 7.21 24.38 -67.69
C ILE A 15 8.53 24.04 -67.00
N GLY A 16 9.00 24.93 -66.17
CA GLY A 16 10.09 24.65 -65.27
C GLY A 16 9.66 23.47 -64.38
N LEU A 17 10.24 22.33 -64.63
CA LEU A 17 10.31 21.22 -63.66
C LEU A 17 10.98 21.81 -62.41
N ILE A 18 10.17 22.38 -61.50
CA ILE A 18 10.59 22.60 -60.15
C ILE A 18 10.80 21.20 -59.61
N PRO A 19 12.03 20.75 -59.31
CA PRO A 19 12.19 19.50 -58.59
C PRO A 19 11.39 19.73 -57.31
N SER A 20 10.32 18.97 -57.14
CA SER A 20 9.68 18.83 -55.85
C SER A 20 10.80 18.39 -54.93
N ALA A 21 11.34 19.33 -54.15
CA ALA A 21 12.18 18.95 -53.02
C ALA A 21 11.29 18.08 -52.15
N THR A 22 11.34 16.79 -52.34
CA THR A 22 10.88 15.83 -51.36
C THR A 22 11.67 16.22 -50.13
N SER A 23 11.04 16.93 -49.18
CA SER A 23 11.65 17.10 -47.87
C SER A 23 11.93 15.70 -47.40
N GLN A 24 13.20 15.29 -47.48
CA GLN A 24 13.61 14.02 -46.92
C GLN A 24 13.22 14.09 -45.44
N ALA A 25 12.19 13.30 -45.07
CA ALA A 25 11.77 13.26 -43.71
C ALA A 25 13.00 12.86 -42.89
N GLY A 26 13.42 13.78 -42.02
CA GLY A 26 14.57 13.54 -41.14
C GLY A 26 14.39 12.33 -40.23
N PRO A 27 15.39 12.04 -39.41
CA PRO A 27 15.27 11.00 -38.41
C PRO A 27 14.08 11.29 -37.49
N SER A 28 13.26 10.30 -37.20
CA SER A 28 12.04 10.41 -36.39
C SER A 28 11.71 9.06 -35.74
N PHE A 29 11.18 9.08 -34.54
CA PHE A 29 10.72 7.87 -33.87
C PHE A 29 9.51 8.14 -33.00
N SER A 30 8.79 7.06 -32.67
CA SER A 30 7.75 7.01 -31.67
C SER A 30 8.05 5.93 -30.64
N MET A 31 7.44 6.03 -29.45
CA MET A 31 7.52 4.98 -28.44
C MET A 31 6.22 4.89 -27.65
N SER A 32 5.90 3.68 -27.22
CA SER A 32 4.72 3.38 -26.42
C SER A 32 4.92 2.12 -25.59
N PHE A 33 4.32 2.10 -24.40
CA PHE A 33 4.17 0.86 -23.64
C PHE A 33 3.05 -0.01 -24.24
N GLU A 34 3.20 -1.33 -24.14
CA GLU A 34 2.19 -2.30 -24.55
C GLU A 34 0.97 -2.21 -23.62
N ASP A 35 1.22 -2.10 -22.32
CA ASP A 35 0.20 -1.96 -21.28
C ASP A 35 0.00 -0.50 -20.89
N ASN A 36 -1.23 -0.18 -20.45
CA ASN A 36 -1.55 1.15 -19.89
C ASN A 36 -1.35 1.20 -18.37
N GLN A 37 -1.32 0.02 -17.73
CA GLN A 37 -1.18 -0.12 -16.28
C GLN A 37 -0.46 -1.40 -15.92
N LEU A 38 0.39 -1.33 -14.89
CA LEU A 38 0.99 -2.46 -14.21
C LEU A 38 0.46 -2.53 -12.77
N ASN A 39 0.13 -3.74 -12.31
CA ASN A 39 -0.24 -4.00 -10.92
C ASN A 39 0.89 -4.78 -10.25
N LEU A 40 1.32 -4.31 -9.08
CA LEU A 40 2.40 -4.90 -8.30
C LEU A 40 1.82 -5.54 -7.04
N ASP A 41 1.77 -6.87 -7.03
CA ASP A 41 1.41 -7.63 -5.84
C ASP A 41 2.58 -7.64 -4.85
N VAL A 42 2.38 -6.99 -3.72
CA VAL A 42 3.36 -6.83 -2.64
C VAL A 42 3.01 -7.62 -1.39
N THR A 43 2.10 -8.58 -1.50
CA THR A 43 1.76 -9.50 -0.41
C THR A 43 2.94 -10.39 -0.04
N SER A 44 2.93 -10.95 1.16
CA SER A 44 3.95 -11.91 1.58
C SER A 44 3.96 -13.13 0.66
N GLY A 45 5.11 -13.43 0.08
CA GLY A 45 5.28 -14.53 -0.87
C GLY A 45 5.17 -14.14 -2.35
N ALA A 46 4.68 -12.95 -2.67
CA ALA A 46 4.75 -12.38 -4.01
C ALA A 46 6.17 -11.90 -4.35
N ASN A 47 6.42 -11.56 -5.62
CA ASN A 47 7.72 -11.02 -6.04
C ASN A 47 7.76 -9.50 -6.14
N GLY A 48 6.63 -8.83 -5.98
CA GLY A 48 6.50 -7.37 -6.08
C GLY A 48 6.83 -6.79 -7.47
N THR A 49 6.89 -7.61 -8.52
CA THR A 49 7.38 -7.22 -9.84
C THR A 49 6.33 -7.49 -10.92
N ALA A 50 6.15 -6.53 -11.81
CA ALA A 50 5.43 -6.69 -13.07
C ALA A 50 6.25 -6.13 -14.24
N CYS A 51 6.09 -6.72 -15.41
CA CYS A 51 6.85 -6.34 -16.60
C CYS A 51 5.90 -6.02 -17.76
N THR A 52 6.33 -5.10 -18.64
CA THR A 52 5.67 -4.73 -19.89
C THR A 52 6.72 -4.49 -20.96
N ASN A 53 6.30 -4.38 -22.21
CA ASN A 53 7.18 -4.06 -23.30
C ASN A 53 7.06 -2.57 -23.66
N LEU A 54 8.21 -1.90 -23.77
CA LEU A 54 8.33 -0.58 -24.39
C LEU A 54 8.72 -0.80 -25.86
N THR A 55 7.81 -0.47 -26.76
CA THR A 55 8.05 -0.53 -28.22
C THR A 55 8.55 0.81 -28.71
N ILE A 56 9.62 0.80 -29.47
CA ILE A 56 10.24 1.95 -30.13
C ILE A 56 10.19 1.70 -31.63
N SER A 57 9.54 2.60 -32.37
CA SER A 57 9.37 2.50 -33.83
C SER A 57 10.12 3.63 -34.51
N ASN A 58 10.91 3.29 -35.52
CA ASN A 58 11.59 4.27 -36.36
C ASN A 58 10.64 4.71 -37.51
N ASP A 59 10.07 5.90 -37.34
CA ASP A 59 9.13 6.51 -38.30
C ASP A 59 9.86 7.35 -39.36
N GLY A 60 11.20 7.44 -39.27
CA GLY A 60 12.07 8.15 -40.20
C GLY A 60 12.51 7.34 -41.40
N GLN A 61 13.39 7.89 -42.20
CA GLN A 61 13.94 7.26 -43.39
C GLN A 61 15.40 6.85 -43.26
N VAL A 62 15.96 6.94 -42.07
CA VAL A 62 17.35 6.59 -41.76
C VAL A 62 17.40 5.75 -40.47
N ASP A 63 18.37 4.90 -40.35
CA ASP A 63 18.59 4.14 -39.11
C ASP A 63 18.94 5.08 -37.96
N ILE A 64 18.44 4.77 -36.77
CA ILE A 64 18.63 5.60 -35.58
C ILE A 64 19.12 4.78 -34.40
N VAL A 65 19.83 5.46 -33.51
CA VAL A 65 20.13 4.99 -32.14
C VAL A 65 19.22 5.76 -31.19
N VAL A 66 18.51 5.05 -30.34
CA VAL A 66 17.64 5.63 -29.32
C VAL A 66 18.21 5.31 -27.95
N ASP A 67 18.58 6.37 -27.22
CA ASP A 67 19.04 6.31 -25.83
C ASP A 67 17.90 6.76 -24.91
N GLY A 68 17.55 5.96 -23.90
CA GLY A 68 16.44 6.26 -23.01
C GLY A 68 16.78 6.04 -21.55
N ASN A 69 16.04 6.77 -20.69
CA ASN A 69 16.08 6.66 -19.24
C ASN A 69 14.66 6.58 -18.70
N THR A 70 14.42 5.67 -17.75
CA THR A 70 13.13 5.46 -17.13
C THR A 70 13.19 5.75 -15.63
N THR A 71 12.20 6.48 -15.13
CA THR A 71 12.07 6.86 -13.73
C THR A 71 10.66 6.54 -13.22
N GLY A 72 10.53 6.18 -11.93
CA GLY A 72 9.24 5.81 -11.34
C GLY A 72 9.23 6.02 -9.82
N GLY A 73 9.66 7.19 -9.34
CA GLY A 73 9.68 7.49 -7.91
C GLY A 73 10.55 6.51 -7.12
N ASN A 74 9.95 5.86 -6.12
CA ASN A 74 10.63 4.89 -5.25
C ASN A 74 10.53 3.43 -5.75
N LEU A 75 10.12 3.22 -7.00
CA LEU A 75 10.09 1.90 -7.61
C LEU A 75 11.46 1.57 -8.23
N VAL A 76 11.82 0.31 -8.22
CA VAL A 76 13.01 -0.19 -8.92
C VAL A 76 12.60 -0.56 -10.34
N ILE A 77 13.31 -0.03 -11.33
CA ILE A 77 13.02 -0.24 -12.75
C ILE A 77 14.23 -0.93 -13.40
N SER A 78 13.98 -1.95 -14.19
CA SER A 78 15.01 -2.71 -14.89
C SER A 78 14.57 -3.04 -16.34
N PRO A 79 15.34 -2.61 -17.35
CA PRO A 79 16.45 -1.67 -17.27
C PRO A 79 15.97 -0.24 -17.01
N ASN A 80 16.71 0.55 -16.22
CA ASN A 80 16.40 1.97 -16.04
C ASN A 80 17.02 2.86 -17.12
N ASN A 81 18.04 2.36 -17.83
CA ASN A 81 18.66 2.99 -18.98
C ASN A 81 18.77 1.96 -20.10
N PHE A 82 18.63 2.40 -21.33
CA PHE A 82 18.79 1.57 -22.52
C PHE A 82 19.38 2.38 -23.68
N SER A 83 20.01 1.65 -24.62
CA SER A 83 20.45 2.15 -25.92
C SER A 83 20.16 1.08 -26.96
N VAL A 84 19.38 1.42 -27.98
CA VAL A 84 18.96 0.47 -29.02
C VAL A 84 19.10 1.07 -30.42
N ASN A 85 19.51 0.22 -31.36
CA ASN A 85 19.49 0.55 -32.79
C ASN A 85 18.12 0.15 -33.35
N VAL A 86 17.49 1.04 -34.12
CA VAL A 86 16.24 0.78 -34.80
C VAL A 86 16.39 1.14 -36.26
N ASN A 87 16.34 0.11 -37.12
CA ASN A 87 16.46 0.31 -38.56
C ASN A 87 15.25 1.06 -39.13
N THR A 88 15.45 1.66 -40.27
CA THR A 88 14.39 2.40 -41.00
C THR A 88 13.13 1.57 -41.16
N GLY A 89 11.99 2.08 -40.69
CA GLY A 89 10.68 1.44 -40.78
C GLY A 89 10.49 0.20 -39.91
N GLU A 90 11.45 -0.10 -39.04
CA GLU A 90 11.35 -1.21 -38.07
C GLU A 90 10.98 -0.73 -36.69
N SER A 91 10.60 -1.68 -35.84
CA SER A 91 10.34 -1.48 -34.44
C SER A 91 11.14 -2.47 -33.61
N THR A 92 11.55 -2.05 -32.42
CA THR A 92 12.19 -2.91 -31.42
C THR A 92 11.44 -2.79 -30.10
N SER A 93 11.47 -3.85 -29.30
CA SER A 93 10.83 -3.87 -27.98
C SER A 93 11.83 -4.15 -26.88
N ILE A 94 11.68 -3.44 -25.77
CA ILE A 94 12.49 -3.60 -24.56
C ILE A 94 11.53 -4.03 -23.44
N THR A 95 11.79 -5.17 -22.82
CA THR A 95 11.03 -5.58 -21.65
C THR A 95 11.46 -4.75 -20.45
N MET A 96 10.52 -3.98 -19.90
CA MET A 96 10.69 -3.11 -18.74
C MET A 96 10.00 -3.76 -17.55
N CYS A 97 10.73 -4.05 -16.49
CA CYS A 97 10.18 -4.57 -15.24
C CYS A 97 10.19 -3.51 -14.15
N VAL A 98 9.10 -3.40 -13.44
CA VAL A 98 8.91 -2.47 -12.32
C VAL A 98 8.72 -3.29 -11.06
N THR A 99 9.47 -2.96 -10.01
CA THR A 99 9.46 -3.69 -8.75
C THR A 99 9.21 -2.74 -7.58
N ALA A 100 8.28 -3.11 -6.69
CA ALA A 100 8.10 -2.54 -5.38
C ALA A 100 8.59 -3.53 -4.30
N ALA A 101 9.07 -3.03 -3.17
CA ALA A 101 9.40 -3.89 -2.04
C ALA A 101 8.12 -4.56 -1.49
N ILE A 102 8.25 -5.80 -1.03
CA ILE A 102 7.17 -6.50 -0.32
C ILE A 102 6.74 -5.67 0.90
N GLY A 103 5.45 -5.59 1.14
CA GLY A 103 4.90 -4.75 2.21
C GLY A 103 4.90 -3.24 1.91
N SER A 104 5.15 -2.82 0.67
CA SER A 104 5.04 -1.41 0.30
C SER A 104 3.61 -0.89 0.47
N ILE A 105 3.48 0.37 0.92
CA ILE A 105 2.19 1.05 1.03
C ILE A 105 1.51 1.14 -0.34
N HIS A 106 0.21 0.89 -0.38
CA HIS A 106 -0.62 1.09 -1.57
C HIS A 106 -0.48 2.50 -2.13
N ARG A 107 -0.18 2.59 -3.42
CA ARG A 107 -0.08 3.86 -4.14
C ARG A 107 -0.11 3.66 -5.64
N THR A 108 -0.41 4.74 -6.35
CA THR A 108 -0.27 4.83 -7.80
C THR A 108 0.93 5.71 -8.15
N VAL A 109 1.78 5.24 -9.04
CA VAL A 109 2.99 5.93 -9.51
C VAL A 109 3.00 5.98 -11.02
N GLN A 110 3.31 7.13 -11.60
CA GLN A 110 3.60 7.23 -13.03
C GLN A 110 5.06 6.85 -13.26
N VAL A 111 5.28 5.80 -14.04
CA VAL A 111 6.60 5.42 -14.55
C VAL A 111 6.77 6.08 -15.90
N LYS A 112 7.78 6.94 -16.02
CA LYS A 112 8.04 7.78 -17.17
C LYS A 112 9.35 7.41 -17.83
N THR A 113 9.30 7.16 -19.13
CA THR A 113 10.47 6.96 -19.97
C THR A 113 10.67 8.19 -20.86
N ILE A 114 11.87 8.74 -20.85
CA ILE A 114 12.30 9.82 -21.74
C ILE A 114 13.42 9.26 -22.61
N ALA A 115 13.30 9.40 -23.91
CA ALA A 115 14.31 8.94 -24.84
C ALA A 115 14.66 10.00 -25.88
N SER A 116 15.92 9.98 -26.35
CA SER A 116 16.43 10.80 -27.44
C SER A 116 16.97 9.94 -28.57
N GLY A 117 16.61 10.25 -29.79
CA GLY A 117 17.11 9.54 -30.99
C GLY A 117 18.09 10.38 -31.80
N LYS A 118 19.04 9.71 -32.45
CA LYS A 118 19.97 10.31 -33.41
C LYS A 118 20.29 9.31 -34.54
N ASP A 119 20.53 9.82 -35.73
CA ASP A 119 21.05 9.01 -36.82
C ASP A 119 22.58 8.79 -36.67
N GLN A 120 23.19 8.04 -37.63
CA GLN A 120 24.61 7.76 -37.63
C GLN A 120 25.49 9.00 -37.85
N ASP A 121 24.94 10.04 -38.45
CA ASP A 121 25.62 11.31 -38.70
C ASP A 121 25.48 12.28 -37.50
N GLY A 122 24.72 11.88 -36.44
CA GLY A 122 24.48 12.66 -35.24
C GLY A 122 23.29 13.64 -35.34
N ASN A 123 22.50 13.59 -36.43
CA ASN A 123 21.31 14.42 -36.55
C ASN A 123 20.23 13.92 -35.59
N SER A 124 19.58 14.85 -34.89
CA SER A 124 18.57 14.54 -33.87
C SER A 124 17.26 14.04 -34.47
N ALA A 125 16.75 12.92 -33.99
CA ALA A 125 15.41 12.42 -34.22
C ALA A 125 14.38 13.01 -33.21
N GLY A 126 14.83 13.89 -32.33
CA GLY A 126 14.03 14.50 -31.29
C GLY A 126 14.00 13.72 -29.98
N ASN A 127 13.23 14.23 -29.04
CA ASN A 127 12.96 13.56 -27.76
C ASN A 127 11.52 13.08 -27.74
N LYS A 128 11.30 11.92 -27.11
CA LYS A 128 9.97 11.33 -26.90
C LYS A 128 9.81 10.92 -25.46
N GLU A 129 8.56 10.86 -25.03
CA GLU A 129 8.16 10.42 -23.71
C GLU A 129 7.09 9.35 -23.85
N ALA A 130 7.13 8.35 -22.96
CA ALA A 130 6.09 7.36 -22.77
C ALA A 130 5.89 7.12 -21.29
N ASP A 131 4.63 7.05 -20.87
CA ASP A 131 4.25 6.89 -19.47
C ASP A 131 3.41 5.61 -19.31
N ILE A 132 3.59 4.95 -18.16
CA ILE A 132 2.73 3.85 -17.73
C ILE A 132 2.32 4.05 -16.27
N THR A 133 1.06 3.82 -15.98
CA THR A 133 0.55 3.83 -14.60
C THR A 133 0.95 2.54 -13.91
N THR A 134 1.59 2.64 -12.74
CA THR A 134 1.92 1.49 -11.92
C THR A 134 1.19 1.61 -10.59
N VAL A 135 0.46 0.57 -10.23
CA VAL A 135 -0.32 0.49 -8.99
C VAL A 135 0.32 -0.57 -8.08
N VAL A 136 0.71 -0.17 -6.88
CA VAL A 136 1.00 -1.11 -5.79
C VAL A 136 -0.34 -1.58 -5.25
N ASP A 137 -0.66 -2.86 -5.42
CA ASP A 137 -1.96 -3.42 -5.07
C ASP A 137 -2.25 -3.31 -3.58
N LYS A 138 -3.54 -3.25 -3.23
CA LYS A 138 -3.99 -3.28 -1.84
C LYS A 138 -3.98 -4.70 -1.33
N TYR A 139 -3.56 -4.86 -0.09
CA TYR A 139 -3.89 -6.05 0.68
C TYR A 139 -4.34 -5.65 2.08
N ALA A 140 -5.29 -6.40 2.62
CA ALA A 140 -5.80 -6.21 3.97
C ALA A 140 -5.09 -7.16 4.92
N GLY A 141 -5.00 -6.74 6.17
CA GLY A 141 -4.52 -7.54 7.28
C GLY A 141 -4.98 -6.90 8.58
N VAL A 142 -5.33 -7.69 9.56
CA VAL A 142 -5.70 -7.22 10.88
C VAL A 142 -5.21 -8.19 11.93
N SER A 143 -4.73 -7.67 13.05
CA SER A 143 -4.40 -8.47 14.22
C SER A 143 -4.88 -7.79 15.50
N VAL A 144 -5.12 -8.62 16.51
CA VAL A 144 -5.49 -8.19 17.86
C VAL A 144 -4.43 -8.67 18.83
N SER A 145 -3.91 -7.77 19.65
CA SER A 145 -2.92 -8.09 20.66
C SER A 145 -3.32 -7.55 22.03
N THR A 146 -3.01 -8.33 23.07
CA THR A 146 -3.24 -7.99 24.46
C THR A 146 -1.93 -8.00 25.23
N GLU A 147 -1.76 -7.09 26.18
CA GLU A 147 -0.57 -7.09 27.05
C GLU A 147 -0.58 -8.28 28.02
N SER A 148 -1.76 -8.74 28.41
CA SER A 148 -1.94 -9.90 29.28
C SER A 148 -3.03 -10.81 28.72
N GLN A 149 -2.78 -12.11 28.77
CA GLN A 149 -3.78 -13.13 28.48
C GLN A 149 -4.55 -13.58 29.72
N TYR A 150 -4.25 -12.99 30.87
CA TYR A 150 -4.84 -13.37 32.15
C TYR A 150 -5.08 -12.13 32.98
N LEU A 151 -6.31 -12.00 33.48
CA LEU A 151 -6.75 -10.90 34.33
C LEU A 151 -7.33 -11.46 35.61
N GLU A 152 -6.71 -11.13 36.75
CA GLU A 152 -7.21 -11.48 38.09
C GLU A 152 -7.94 -10.29 38.69
N VAL A 153 -9.16 -10.50 39.11
CA VAL A 153 -9.98 -9.45 39.73
C VAL A 153 -10.67 -9.98 41.00
N CYS A 154 -10.89 -9.10 41.94
CA CYS A 154 -11.65 -9.41 43.12
C CYS A 154 -13.15 -9.44 42.83
N GLU A 155 -13.89 -10.33 43.48
CA GLU A 155 -15.36 -10.48 43.35
C GLU A 155 -16.15 -9.18 43.47
N LEU A 156 -15.66 -8.22 44.25
CA LEU A 156 -16.30 -6.94 44.51
C LEU A 156 -15.72 -5.74 43.74
N SER A 157 -14.84 -6.00 42.77
CA SER A 157 -14.13 -4.90 42.08
C SER A 157 -15.01 -4.06 41.15
N GLY A 158 -16.23 -4.52 40.83
CA GLY A 158 -17.20 -3.77 40.02
C GLY A 158 -16.83 -3.78 38.53
N ASN A 159 -16.50 -2.62 37.97
CA ASN A 159 -16.13 -2.47 36.57
C ASN A 159 -14.61 -2.45 36.41
N GLU A 160 -14.06 -3.37 35.62
CA GLU A 160 -12.67 -3.38 35.26
C GLU A 160 -12.47 -2.85 33.84
N ILE A 161 -11.39 -2.11 33.63
CA ILE A 161 -11.01 -1.63 32.29
C ILE A 161 -9.85 -2.46 31.79
N PHE A 162 -10.05 -3.09 30.65
CA PHE A 162 -9.04 -3.88 29.96
C PHE A 162 -8.71 -3.25 28.61
N SER A 163 -7.42 -3.02 28.34
CA SER A 163 -6.96 -2.45 27.08
C SER A 163 -6.34 -3.51 26.19
N PHE A 164 -6.65 -3.45 24.89
CA PHE A 164 -6.04 -4.26 23.86
C PHE A 164 -5.74 -3.41 22.63
N THR A 165 -4.85 -3.86 21.78
CA THR A 165 -4.46 -3.15 20.56
C THR A 165 -4.99 -3.88 19.34
N VAL A 166 -5.61 -3.15 18.43
CA VAL A 166 -6.00 -3.60 17.10
C VAL A 166 -5.03 -3.00 16.10
N ASN A 167 -4.36 -3.84 15.32
CA ASN A 167 -3.40 -3.40 14.30
C ASN A 167 -4.00 -3.58 12.90
N ASN A 168 -3.75 -2.60 12.04
CA ASN A 168 -3.91 -2.74 10.61
C ASN A 168 -2.60 -3.26 10.02
N ASP A 169 -2.53 -4.54 9.70
CA ASP A 169 -1.37 -5.20 9.08
C ASP A 169 -1.40 -5.09 7.55
N GLY A 170 -2.43 -4.44 7.00
CA GLY A 170 -2.58 -4.13 5.58
C GLY A 170 -1.73 -2.94 5.13
N ASN A 171 -1.59 -2.78 3.83
CA ASN A 171 -0.75 -1.73 3.24
C ASN A 171 -1.51 -0.45 2.85
N TYR A 172 -2.71 -0.26 3.33
CA TYR A 172 -3.54 0.92 3.09
C TYR A 172 -4.33 1.31 4.34
N TYR A 173 -4.83 2.54 4.38
CA TYR A 173 -5.74 3.02 5.41
C TYR A 173 -7.05 2.24 5.38
N ASP A 174 -7.44 1.67 6.50
CA ASP A 174 -8.57 0.77 6.57
C ASP A 174 -9.54 1.07 7.72
N THR A 175 -10.76 0.56 7.59
CA THR A 175 -11.80 0.61 8.60
C THR A 175 -11.97 -0.78 9.20
N VAL A 176 -11.61 -0.90 10.48
CA VAL A 176 -11.66 -2.15 11.22
C VAL A 176 -12.84 -2.13 12.19
N SER A 177 -13.69 -3.15 12.14
CA SER A 177 -14.75 -3.37 13.13
C SER A 177 -14.23 -4.23 14.27
N VAL A 178 -14.63 -3.89 15.49
CA VAL A 178 -14.23 -4.60 16.73
C VAL A 178 -15.48 -5.11 17.44
N SER A 179 -15.41 -6.34 17.94
CA SER A 179 -16.52 -6.99 18.64
C SER A 179 -16.03 -7.96 19.71
N VAL A 180 -16.97 -8.41 20.54
CA VAL A 180 -16.81 -9.50 21.50
C VAL A 180 -17.72 -10.65 21.04
N PRO A 181 -17.19 -11.63 20.26
CA PRO A 181 -18.02 -12.67 19.64
C PRO A 181 -18.80 -13.53 20.62
N ASN A 182 -18.30 -13.70 21.84
CA ASN A 182 -18.93 -14.48 22.90
C ASN A 182 -19.66 -13.62 23.93
N ALA A 183 -20.10 -12.41 23.56
CA ALA A 183 -20.79 -11.49 24.47
C ALA A 183 -22.09 -12.10 25.04
N GLU A 184 -22.87 -12.83 24.23
CA GLU A 184 -24.12 -13.48 24.67
C GLU A 184 -23.88 -14.56 25.73
N ASP A 185 -22.81 -15.35 25.59
CA ASP A 185 -22.43 -16.37 26.58
C ASP A 185 -22.00 -15.69 27.90
N LEU A 186 -21.25 -14.60 27.79
CA LEU A 186 -20.82 -13.81 28.95
C LEU A 186 -22.00 -13.14 29.64
N GLU A 187 -22.96 -12.58 28.89
CA GLU A 187 -24.18 -11.99 29.42
C GLU A 187 -25.04 -13.05 30.15
N SER A 188 -25.12 -14.26 29.57
CA SER A 188 -25.82 -15.39 30.21
C SER A 188 -25.15 -15.81 31.53
N ALA A 189 -23.85 -15.58 31.67
CA ALA A 189 -23.08 -15.77 32.90
C ALA A 189 -23.13 -14.52 33.84
N GLY A 190 -23.87 -13.46 33.44
CA GLY A 190 -24.05 -12.26 34.21
C GLY A 190 -22.99 -11.17 33.99
N PHE A 191 -22.06 -11.33 33.06
CA PHE A 191 -21.09 -10.31 32.67
C PHE A 191 -21.68 -9.30 31.70
N THR A 192 -21.18 -8.10 31.74
CA THR A 192 -21.37 -7.14 30.65
C THR A 192 -20.02 -6.65 30.16
N VAL A 193 -19.79 -6.77 28.85
CA VAL A 193 -18.56 -6.27 28.21
C VAL A 193 -18.95 -5.16 27.24
N THR A 194 -18.40 -3.97 27.46
CA THR A 194 -18.67 -2.79 26.62
C THR A 194 -17.37 -2.26 26.06
N LEU A 195 -17.31 -2.08 24.73
CA LEU A 195 -16.16 -1.48 24.05
C LEU A 195 -16.35 0.04 23.93
N ASN A 196 -15.30 0.80 24.18
CA ASN A 196 -15.31 2.25 23.96
C ASN A 196 -15.33 2.61 22.46
N LEU A 197 -14.80 1.73 21.59
CA LEU A 197 -14.77 1.88 20.16
C LEU A 197 -15.12 0.54 19.49
N VAL A 198 -16.06 0.57 18.55
CA VAL A 198 -16.50 -0.62 17.78
C VAL A 198 -16.13 -0.51 16.30
N MET A 199 -15.70 0.66 15.86
CA MET A 199 -15.16 0.92 14.52
C MET A 199 -13.94 1.83 14.63
N LEU A 200 -12.86 1.42 14.00
CA LEU A 200 -11.58 2.09 14.01
C LEU A 200 -11.18 2.45 12.58
N GLN A 201 -10.53 3.59 12.43
CA GLN A 201 -9.90 3.99 11.19
C GLN A 201 -8.40 4.03 11.42
N ILE A 202 -7.68 3.06 10.86
CA ILE A 202 -6.27 2.83 11.18
C ILE A 202 -5.44 2.93 9.90
N ASP A 203 -4.40 3.76 9.93
CA ASP A 203 -3.42 3.83 8.84
C ASP A 203 -2.66 2.50 8.68
N SER A 204 -2.11 2.28 7.49
CA SER A 204 -1.31 1.10 7.17
C SER A 204 -0.19 0.88 8.17
N PHE A 205 -0.07 -0.35 8.66
CA PHE A 205 0.96 -0.80 9.62
C PHE A 205 0.94 -0.08 10.97
N LEU A 206 -0.17 0.57 11.33
CA LEU A 206 -0.34 1.16 12.65
C LEU A 206 -1.34 0.37 13.50
N GLY A 207 -1.29 0.61 14.82
CA GLY A 207 -2.22 0.06 15.79
C GLY A 207 -2.97 1.16 16.54
N GLN A 208 -4.15 0.82 17.04
CA GLN A 208 -4.97 1.66 17.89
C GLN A 208 -5.44 0.89 19.11
N SER A 209 -5.34 1.51 20.29
CA SER A 209 -5.83 0.93 21.53
C SER A 209 -7.35 1.03 21.62
N VAL A 210 -7.96 -0.04 22.11
CA VAL A 210 -9.38 -0.16 22.44
C VAL A 210 -9.50 -0.55 23.90
N GLU A 211 -10.45 0.06 24.59
CA GLU A 211 -10.76 -0.27 25.98
C GLU A 211 -12.07 -1.03 26.06
N ALA A 212 -12.04 -2.13 26.79
CA ALA A 212 -13.21 -2.89 27.19
C ALA A 212 -13.51 -2.63 28.65
N THR A 213 -14.71 -2.19 28.96
CA THR A 213 -15.22 -2.15 30.33
C THR A 213 -15.94 -3.46 30.60
N ILE A 214 -15.46 -4.20 31.59
CA ILE A 214 -15.98 -5.51 31.98
C ILE A 214 -16.66 -5.34 33.34
N SER A 215 -17.97 -5.54 33.37
CA SER A 215 -18.73 -5.59 34.64
C SER A 215 -18.92 -7.04 35.04
N THR A 216 -18.49 -7.40 36.25
CA THR A 216 -18.62 -8.73 36.81
C THR A 216 -19.96 -8.87 37.54
N PRO A 217 -20.63 -10.03 37.42
CA PRO A 217 -21.79 -10.33 38.30
C PRO A 217 -21.32 -10.55 39.74
N VAL A 218 -22.27 -10.45 40.67
CA VAL A 218 -22.04 -10.88 42.06
C VAL A 218 -22.02 -12.41 42.06
N PHE A 219 -20.88 -13.00 42.41
CA PHE A 219 -20.70 -14.45 42.46
C PHE A 219 -20.95 -15.01 43.86
N ASP A 220 -21.39 -16.30 43.86
CA ASP A 220 -21.30 -17.15 45.03
C ASP A 220 -19.93 -17.87 44.98
N ALA A 221 -19.13 -17.75 46.01
CA ALA A 221 -17.73 -18.22 46.12
C ALA A 221 -17.51 -19.74 45.84
N SER A 222 -18.59 -20.50 45.56
CA SER A 222 -18.56 -21.91 45.29
C SER A 222 -18.45 -22.29 43.80
N SER A 223 -18.48 -21.33 42.86
CA SER A 223 -18.51 -21.58 41.43
C SER A 223 -17.10 -21.49 40.75
N ASN A 224 -16.96 -22.16 39.60
CA ASN A 224 -15.73 -22.05 38.80
C ASN A 224 -15.52 -20.64 38.28
N ASN A 225 -14.41 -20.02 38.63
CA ASN A 225 -14.19 -18.59 38.54
C ASN A 225 -13.39 -18.18 37.30
N ASN A 226 -13.26 -19.04 36.27
CA ASN A 226 -12.54 -18.75 35.05
C ASN A 226 -13.52 -18.51 33.89
N TYR A 227 -13.42 -17.36 33.25
CA TYR A 227 -14.20 -16.99 32.06
C TYR A 227 -13.24 -16.59 30.94
N THR A 228 -13.60 -16.92 29.72
CA THR A 228 -12.81 -16.52 28.53
C THR A 228 -13.53 -15.38 27.84
N ILE A 229 -12.87 -14.27 27.65
CA ILE A 229 -13.35 -13.12 26.86
C ILE A 229 -12.59 -13.13 25.54
N THR A 230 -13.29 -13.11 24.42
CA THR A 230 -12.71 -13.06 23.09
C THR A 230 -12.95 -11.70 22.48
N PHE A 231 -11.89 -11.02 22.10
CA PHE A 231 -11.92 -9.79 21.31
C PHE A 231 -11.63 -10.14 19.84
N GLN A 232 -12.44 -9.64 18.94
CA GLN A 232 -12.29 -9.89 17.51
C GLN A 232 -12.20 -8.56 16.75
N ALA A 233 -11.23 -8.46 15.85
CA ALA A 233 -11.15 -7.42 14.86
C ALA A 233 -11.43 -8.00 13.46
N ARG A 234 -12.13 -7.22 12.62
CA ARG A 234 -12.48 -7.59 11.25
C ARG A 234 -12.31 -6.43 10.30
N THR A 235 -11.75 -6.71 9.14
CA THR A 235 -11.74 -5.82 7.99
C THR A 235 -12.26 -6.53 6.74
N THR A 236 -12.58 -5.77 5.68
CA THR A 236 -13.09 -6.33 4.43
C THR A 236 -12.40 -5.64 3.25
N LEU A 237 -11.81 -6.43 2.36
CA LEU A 237 -11.25 -5.98 1.09
C LEU A 237 -11.90 -6.78 -0.05
N GLU A 238 -12.49 -6.09 -1.02
CA GLU A 238 -13.10 -6.69 -2.24
C GLU A 238 -14.13 -7.81 -1.96
N GLY A 239 -14.79 -7.71 -0.80
CA GLY A 239 -15.81 -8.69 -0.37
C GLY A 239 -15.25 -9.86 0.46
N GLU A 240 -13.95 -9.98 0.61
CA GLU A 240 -13.33 -10.93 1.53
C GLU A 240 -13.20 -10.30 2.91
N THR A 241 -13.63 -11.06 3.94
CA THR A 241 -13.50 -10.66 5.34
C THR A 241 -12.28 -11.32 5.96
N ILE A 242 -11.39 -10.49 6.48
CA ILE A 242 -10.21 -10.90 7.23
C ILE A 242 -10.46 -10.59 8.70
N SER A 243 -10.18 -11.53 9.57
CA SER A 243 -10.39 -11.36 11.01
C SER A 243 -9.30 -12.02 11.83
N ASP A 244 -9.05 -11.45 12.98
CA ASP A 244 -8.18 -12.02 14.01
C ASP A 244 -8.84 -11.89 15.38
N ASN A 245 -8.44 -12.76 16.31
CA ASN A 245 -9.00 -12.85 17.65
C ASN A 245 -7.88 -12.90 18.69
N ALA A 246 -8.11 -12.20 19.80
CA ALA A 246 -7.33 -12.40 21.01
C ALA A 246 -8.26 -12.84 22.14
N THR A 247 -7.77 -13.73 23.00
CA THR A 247 -8.51 -14.24 24.15
C THR A 247 -7.83 -13.85 25.44
N VAL A 248 -8.65 -13.51 26.44
CA VAL A 248 -8.21 -13.19 27.79
C VAL A 248 -8.96 -14.09 28.75
N ILE A 249 -8.24 -14.74 29.65
CA ILE A 249 -8.85 -15.48 30.77
C ILE A 249 -9.10 -14.50 31.91
N TYR A 250 -10.36 -14.33 32.25
CA TYR A 250 -10.82 -13.50 33.35
C TYR A 250 -11.02 -14.41 34.56
N HIS A 251 -10.14 -14.27 35.55
CA HIS A 251 -10.17 -15.07 36.77
C HIS A 251 -10.68 -14.24 37.93
N ILE A 252 -11.75 -14.69 38.54
CA ILE A 252 -12.34 -14.03 39.69
C ILE A 252 -11.80 -14.68 40.97
N LEU A 253 -11.21 -13.85 41.80
CA LEU A 253 -10.71 -14.25 43.12
C LEU A 253 -11.73 -13.91 44.19
N ASP A 254 -11.94 -14.84 45.11
CA ASP A 254 -12.60 -14.57 46.38
C ASP A 254 -11.65 -13.70 47.24
N CYS A 255 -11.76 -12.40 47.10
CA CYS A 255 -11.01 -11.46 47.93
C CYS A 255 -11.82 -11.25 49.20
N VAL A 256 -11.74 -12.15 50.16
CA VAL A 256 -12.30 -11.95 51.49
C VAL A 256 -11.77 -10.64 52.03
N SER A 257 -12.65 -9.66 52.28
CA SER A 257 -12.30 -8.52 53.06
C SER A 257 -11.95 -9.05 54.45
N GLU A 258 -10.67 -9.11 54.80
CA GLU A 258 -10.27 -9.27 56.19
C GLU A 258 -10.75 -8.02 56.95
N ASP A 259 -12.07 -7.94 57.19
CA ASP A 259 -12.64 -7.18 58.26
C ASP A 259 -12.42 -7.97 59.55
N ASP A 260 -11.18 -8.09 59.97
CA ASP A 260 -10.85 -8.30 61.36
C ASP A 260 -9.38 -7.93 61.65
N GLU A 261 -9.30 -6.81 62.39
CA GLU A 261 -8.24 -6.42 63.32
C GLU A 261 -6.82 -6.26 62.75
N GLY A 262 -6.52 -5.11 62.19
CA GLY A 262 -5.37 -4.34 62.61
C GLY A 262 -3.97 -4.88 62.31
N VAL A 263 -3.65 -5.14 61.06
CA VAL A 263 -2.27 -4.91 60.57
C VAL A 263 -2.28 -4.55 59.11
N PRO A 264 -1.79 -3.37 58.67
CA PRO A 264 -1.68 -3.10 57.26
C PRO A 264 -0.72 -4.14 56.62
N SER A 265 -1.21 -4.95 55.69
CA SER A 265 -0.38 -5.96 55.01
C SER A 265 0.77 -5.26 54.33
N ILE A 266 1.98 -5.70 54.61
CA ILE A 266 3.28 -5.15 54.16
C ILE A 266 3.41 -5.28 52.62
N SER A 267 2.52 -5.96 51.95
CA SER A 267 2.55 -6.20 50.50
C SER A 267 2.32 -4.94 49.63
N PHE A 268 1.58 -3.94 50.16
CA PHE A 268 1.36 -2.70 49.39
C PHE A 268 2.56 -1.76 49.37
N ILE A 269 3.44 -1.82 50.42
CA ILE A 269 4.60 -0.95 50.53
C ILE A 269 5.76 -1.45 49.67
N SER A 270 5.84 -2.76 49.39
CA SER A 270 6.92 -3.34 48.57
C SER A 270 6.75 -3.02 47.08
N SER A 271 5.52 -2.90 46.56
CA SER A 271 5.26 -2.55 45.17
C SER A 271 5.60 -1.09 44.85
N ILE A 272 5.33 -0.18 45.79
CA ILE A 272 5.64 1.25 45.62
C ILE A 272 7.17 1.49 45.73
N LEU A 273 7.87 0.72 46.56
CA LEU A 273 9.34 0.81 46.70
C LEU A 273 10.06 0.25 45.46
N ALA A 274 9.52 -0.78 44.80
CA ALA A 274 10.10 -1.33 43.58
C ALA A 274 10.02 -0.34 42.42
N ILE A 275 8.88 0.38 42.29
CA ILE A 275 8.71 1.41 41.24
C ILE A 275 9.61 2.62 41.50
N ALA A 276 9.80 3.02 42.76
CA ALA A 276 10.69 4.13 43.13
C ALA A 276 12.18 3.81 42.87
N VAL A 277 12.63 2.57 43.05
CA VAL A 277 14.00 2.15 42.77
C VAL A 277 14.31 2.05 41.29
N ILE A 278 13.32 1.67 40.46
CA ILE A 278 13.48 1.61 38.99
C ILE A 278 13.54 3.02 38.37
N SER A 279 12.77 3.97 38.92
CA SER A 279 12.78 5.36 38.42
C SER A 279 14.09 6.11 38.78
N LEU A 280 14.75 5.78 39.89
CA LEU A 280 16.02 6.39 40.29
C LEU A 280 17.23 5.85 39.51
N ARG A 281 17.17 4.61 38.99
CA ARG A 281 18.24 4.02 38.20
C ARG A 281 18.33 4.49 36.74
N ARG A 282 17.34 5.23 36.24
CA ARG A 282 17.33 5.81 34.88
C ARG A 282 17.86 7.24 34.77
N ARG A 283 18.40 7.81 35.87
CA ARG A 283 18.96 9.18 35.91
C ARG A 283 20.48 9.26 36.21
N HIS A 284 21.21 8.16 35.99
CA HIS A 284 22.67 8.21 35.98
C HIS A 284 23.25 7.55 34.74
#